data_a6183fdb5f67c0cac47941ba84374698
#
_entry.id   a6183fdb5f67c0cac47941ba84374698
#
_cell.length_a   1.000
_cell.length_b   1.000
_cell.length_c   1.000
_cell.angle_alpha   90.00
_cell.angle_beta   90.00
_cell.angle_gamma   90.00
#
_symmetry.space_group_name_H-M   'P 1'
#
loop_
_entity.id
_entity.type
_entity.pdbx_description
1 polymer ?
#
loop_
_entity_poly.entity_id
_entity_poly.type
_entity_poly.pdbx_seq_one_letter_code
_entity_poly.pdbx_strand_id
1 'polypeptide(L)'
;MKRRKLMGLAAFLAICSTSFSSDFFTLDDVLNRVKDTNPQIRAQKMNEESKRELKEKAWKNLVTPPVNLSNEDEWEVVEKYGVGLKELNVYLPIFEGGRTLNNYKKAKTQYEIAQKDSDLVGIAAQEAAVAKFFEALNYKKQIEITDKAIEALEKQKERIADLYNNGKLVPKSELLKIEADIENNRGINLENKQKEEASLGELARLLNYPVNSPLELKDFNPLQFLEAKAHITEENKTPVENTLLGSKEALKLDSANYDVKIAKAALYPTLYAKYTYEYRYVDGNGNLQKHKADDRDTFELGFRWILSWGADLDNVRSQEYLYEKAKIEYEDNLKGISLDMKNKLGEIKALYGKSLAMEKRANLLQENMDIDSMRYENELLTTFDYLNSVNSFREAQEDYYELQRKLVLAVIEYENLYR
;
A
#
# COMPACT_ATOMS: atom_id res chain seq x y z
N MET A 1 -33.72 33.55 -39.77
CA MET A 1 -32.88 32.50 -40.36
C MET A 1 -31.44 32.65 -39.88
N LYS A 2 -31.00 31.87 -38.91
CA LYS A 2 -29.56 31.67 -38.60
C LYS A 2 -29.41 30.22 -38.14
N ARG A 3 -28.67 29.44 -38.93
CA ARG A 3 -28.42 28.01 -38.78
C ARG A 3 -27.46 27.80 -37.57
N ARG A 4 -27.90 27.02 -36.59
CA ARG A 4 -27.03 26.45 -35.56
C ARG A 4 -26.29 25.24 -36.14
N LYS A 5 -24.96 25.32 -36.21
CA LYS A 5 -24.09 24.19 -36.53
C LYS A 5 -24.01 23.31 -35.28
N LEU A 6 -24.51 22.08 -35.34
CA LEU A 6 -24.14 20.98 -34.44
C LEU A 6 -22.71 20.56 -34.79
N MET A 7 -21.79 20.78 -33.91
CA MET A 7 -20.49 20.10 -33.90
C MET A 7 -20.66 18.75 -33.20
N GLY A 8 -20.64 17.67 -33.97
CA GLY A 8 -20.59 16.32 -33.45
C GLY A 8 -19.22 16.05 -32.87
N LEU A 9 -19.20 15.70 -31.56
CA LEU A 9 -18.03 15.19 -30.86
C LEU A 9 -17.86 13.72 -31.28
N ALA A 10 -17.02 13.46 -32.29
CA ALA A 10 -16.56 12.10 -32.58
C ALA A 10 -15.49 11.75 -31.56
N ALA A 11 -15.87 10.98 -30.52
CA ALA A 11 -14.93 10.35 -29.64
C ALA A 11 -14.15 9.29 -30.42
N PHE A 12 -12.92 9.59 -30.79
CA PHE A 12 -11.97 8.63 -31.31
C PHE A 12 -11.55 7.70 -30.14
N LEU A 13 -12.17 6.54 -30.05
CA LEU A 13 -11.66 5.40 -29.28
C LEU A 13 -10.38 4.93 -29.97
N ALA A 14 -9.24 5.51 -29.61
CA ALA A 14 -7.95 4.93 -29.91
C ALA A 14 -7.81 3.67 -29.05
N ILE A 15 -8.21 2.52 -29.59
CA ILE A 15 -7.79 1.22 -29.10
C ILE A 15 -6.29 1.18 -29.37
N CYS A 16 -5.47 1.57 -28.39
CA CYS A 16 -4.07 1.20 -28.34
C CYS A 16 -4.03 -0.32 -28.21
N SER A 17 -4.00 -1.03 -29.33
CA SER A 17 -3.46 -2.37 -29.41
C SER A 17 -1.96 -2.25 -29.09
N THR A 18 -1.59 -2.23 -27.82
CA THR A 18 -0.23 -2.53 -27.42
C THR A 18 0.03 -3.96 -27.87
N SER A 19 0.76 -4.12 -28.97
CA SER A 19 1.42 -5.37 -29.28
C SER A 19 2.27 -5.72 -28.08
N PHE A 20 1.84 -6.73 -27.31
CA PHE A 20 2.66 -7.36 -26.28
C PHE A 20 3.84 -8.00 -27.03
N SER A 21 4.98 -7.30 -27.07
CA SER A 21 6.24 -7.99 -27.21
C SER A 21 6.40 -8.80 -25.93
N SER A 22 6.84 -10.04 -26.05
CA SER A 22 7.18 -10.89 -24.92
C SER A 22 8.47 -10.38 -24.25
N ASP A 23 8.39 -9.19 -23.64
CA ASP A 23 9.49 -8.64 -22.88
C ASP A 23 9.45 -9.31 -21.50
N PHE A 24 10.54 -9.99 -21.15
CA PHE A 24 10.73 -10.54 -19.81
C PHE A 24 10.75 -9.41 -18.78
N PHE A 25 9.86 -9.48 -17.80
CA PHE A 25 9.83 -8.53 -16.70
C PHE A 25 10.99 -8.78 -15.74
N THR A 26 11.85 -7.78 -15.58
CA THR A 26 12.85 -7.76 -14.51
C THR A 26 12.22 -7.28 -13.21
N LEU A 27 12.92 -7.47 -12.09
CA LEU A 27 12.49 -6.93 -10.79
C LEU A 27 12.32 -5.41 -10.84
N ASP A 28 13.23 -4.71 -11.51
CA ASP A 28 13.17 -3.25 -11.64
C ASP A 28 11.95 -2.79 -12.46
N ASP A 29 11.61 -3.51 -13.53
CA ASP A 29 10.42 -3.23 -14.32
C ASP A 29 9.14 -3.37 -13.49
N VAL A 30 9.07 -4.43 -12.66
CA VAL A 30 7.96 -4.66 -11.73
C VAL A 30 7.86 -3.51 -10.71
N LEU A 31 8.97 -3.12 -10.08
CA LEU A 31 8.99 -2.04 -9.09
C LEU A 31 8.55 -0.70 -9.69
N ASN A 32 9.07 -0.35 -10.86
CA ASN A 32 8.70 0.88 -11.56
C ASN A 32 7.23 0.88 -11.97
N ARG A 33 6.77 -0.23 -12.54
CA ARG A 33 5.39 -0.36 -12.98
C ARG A 33 4.38 -0.27 -11.81
N VAL A 34 4.65 -0.95 -10.70
CA VAL A 34 3.80 -0.87 -9.49
C VAL A 34 3.68 0.58 -9.02
N LYS A 35 4.80 1.31 -8.95
CA LYS A 35 4.82 2.70 -8.52
C LYS A 35 3.92 3.59 -9.37
N ASP A 36 3.86 3.34 -10.68
CA ASP A 36 3.14 4.20 -11.62
C ASP A 36 1.67 3.80 -11.78
N THR A 37 1.36 2.50 -11.73
CA THR A 37 0.06 2.00 -12.18
C THR A 37 -0.80 1.35 -11.10
N ASN A 38 -0.23 1.01 -9.92
CA ASN A 38 -0.94 0.27 -8.89
C ASN A 38 -2.20 1.03 -8.41
N PRO A 39 -3.38 0.36 -8.39
CA PRO A 39 -4.63 1.01 -8.02
C PRO A 39 -4.67 1.53 -6.56
N GLN A 40 -3.99 0.84 -5.63
CA GLN A 40 -3.95 1.25 -4.21
C GLN A 40 -3.12 2.54 -4.04
N ILE A 41 -1.98 2.64 -4.74
CA ILE A 41 -1.15 3.86 -4.76
C ILE A 41 -1.96 5.02 -5.36
N ARG A 42 -2.67 4.78 -6.46
CA ARG A 42 -3.53 5.81 -7.09
C ARG A 42 -4.66 6.26 -6.17
N ALA A 43 -5.32 5.32 -5.48
CA ALA A 43 -6.37 5.66 -4.52
C ALA A 43 -5.83 6.48 -3.35
N GLN A 44 -4.66 6.14 -2.83
CA GLN A 44 -4.03 6.89 -1.74
C GLN A 44 -3.57 8.29 -2.19
N LYS A 45 -3.09 8.44 -3.41
CA LYS A 45 -2.80 9.77 -4.00
C LYS A 45 -4.06 10.64 -4.08
N MET A 46 -5.24 10.08 -4.36
CA MET A 46 -6.50 10.84 -4.32
C MET A 46 -6.85 11.29 -2.90
N ASN A 47 -6.56 10.47 -1.88
CA ASN A 47 -6.70 10.87 -0.47
C ASN A 47 -5.74 12.01 -0.11
N GLU A 48 -4.49 11.94 -0.54
CA GLU A 48 -3.49 13.00 -0.38
C GLU A 48 -3.96 14.32 -1.01
N GLU A 49 -4.45 14.28 -2.27
CA GLU A 49 -5.03 15.43 -2.96
C GLU A 49 -6.24 16.00 -2.19
N SER A 50 -7.12 15.15 -1.65
CA SER A 50 -8.22 15.59 -0.81
C SER A 50 -7.73 16.35 0.43
N LYS A 51 -6.67 15.88 1.10
CA LYS A 51 -6.08 16.59 2.25
C LYS A 51 -5.37 17.87 1.83
N ARG A 52 -4.79 17.91 0.64
CA ARG A 52 -4.24 19.16 0.06
C ARG A 52 -5.33 20.19 -0.12
N GLU A 53 -6.46 19.85 -0.70
CA GLU A 53 -7.59 20.77 -0.87
C GLU A 53 -8.16 21.24 0.48
N LEU A 54 -8.21 20.37 1.49
CA LEU A 54 -8.62 20.77 2.85
C LEU A 54 -7.63 21.75 3.50
N LYS A 55 -6.32 21.59 3.27
CA LYS A 55 -5.28 22.55 3.68
C LYS A 55 -5.48 23.89 2.98
N GLU A 56 -5.71 23.88 1.65
CA GLU A 56 -5.99 25.11 0.89
C GLU A 56 -7.28 25.80 1.34
N LYS A 57 -8.34 25.02 1.64
CA LYS A 57 -9.58 25.56 2.25
C LYS A 57 -9.28 26.24 3.59
N ALA A 58 -8.50 25.60 4.45
CA ALA A 58 -8.14 26.15 5.75
C ALA A 58 -7.30 27.44 5.62
N TRP A 59 -6.39 27.48 4.63
CA TRP A 59 -5.63 28.69 4.28
C TRP A 59 -6.54 29.81 3.79
N LYS A 60 -7.46 29.53 2.87
CA LYS A 60 -8.44 30.53 2.40
C LYS A 60 -9.27 31.08 3.54
N ASN A 61 -9.74 30.22 4.45
CA ASN A 61 -10.49 30.65 5.64
C ASN A 61 -9.66 31.51 6.60
N LEU A 62 -8.33 31.38 6.58
CA LEU A 62 -7.42 32.22 7.39
C LEU A 62 -7.23 33.63 6.79
N VAL A 63 -7.17 33.72 5.44
CA VAL A 63 -6.76 34.96 4.76
C VAL A 63 -7.90 35.74 4.10
N THR A 64 -9.03 35.07 3.82
CA THR A 64 -10.17 35.68 3.13
C THR A 64 -11.43 35.63 4.00
N PRO A 65 -12.10 36.78 4.21
CA PRO A 65 -13.37 36.78 4.93
C PRO A 65 -14.45 36.08 4.11
N PRO A 66 -15.35 35.31 4.74
CA PRO A 66 -16.53 34.80 4.07
C PRO A 66 -17.47 35.93 3.66
N VAL A 67 -17.98 35.85 2.44
CA VAL A 67 -19.00 36.77 1.90
C VAL A 67 -20.30 35.98 1.82
N ASN A 68 -21.30 36.41 2.57
CA ASN A 68 -22.64 35.82 2.51
C ASN A 68 -23.55 36.75 1.70
N LEU A 69 -24.24 36.17 0.74
CA LEU A 69 -25.29 36.81 -0.02
C LEU A 69 -26.59 36.15 0.41
N SER A 70 -27.51 36.91 0.98
CA SER A 70 -28.80 36.41 1.45
C SER A 70 -29.95 37.23 0.87
N ASN A 71 -31.06 36.55 0.69
CA ASN A 71 -32.34 37.14 0.35
C ASN A 71 -33.40 36.46 1.23
N GLU A 72 -33.94 37.23 2.15
CA GLU A 72 -35.05 36.82 3.01
C GLU A 72 -36.24 37.69 2.67
N ASP A 73 -37.06 37.26 1.69
CA ASP A 73 -38.27 37.98 1.30
C ASP A 73 -39.52 37.27 1.79
N GLU A 74 -40.51 38.05 2.27
CA GLU A 74 -41.85 37.56 2.43
C GLU A 74 -42.45 37.20 1.06
N TRP A 75 -43.28 36.13 0.99
CA TRP A 75 -43.82 35.62 -0.26
C TRP A 75 -44.58 36.68 -1.08
N GLU A 76 -45.30 37.62 -0.43
CA GLU A 76 -46.02 38.70 -1.06
C GLU A 76 -45.08 39.65 -1.83
N VAL A 77 -43.88 39.85 -1.32
CA VAL A 77 -42.84 40.67 -1.95
C VAL A 77 -42.25 39.94 -3.15
N VAL A 78 -41.99 38.65 -3.05
CA VAL A 78 -41.48 37.81 -4.13
C VAL A 78 -42.47 37.73 -5.31
N GLU A 79 -43.76 37.60 -5.04
CA GLU A 79 -44.81 37.55 -6.07
C GLU A 79 -44.92 38.86 -6.84
N LYS A 80 -44.74 39.99 -6.19
CA LYS A 80 -44.93 41.34 -6.77
C LYS A 80 -43.67 41.92 -7.43
N TYR A 81 -42.47 41.64 -6.90
CA TYR A 81 -41.21 42.29 -7.33
C TYR A 81 -40.14 41.28 -7.79
N GLY A 82 -40.34 40.00 -7.63
CA GLY A 82 -39.37 38.97 -7.89
C GLY A 82 -38.32 38.80 -6.77
N VAL A 83 -37.51 37.76 -6.90
CA VAL A 83 -36.38 37.50 -5.97
C VAL A 83 -35.18 38.36 -6.36
N GLY A 84 -34.69 39.19 -5.46
CA GLY A 84 -33.52 40.05 -5.63
C GLY A 84 -32.49 39.85 -4.53
N LEU A 85 -31.23 40.17 -4.79
CA LEU A 85 -30.18 40.23 -3.76
C LEU A 85 -30.50 41.39 -2.82
N LYS A 86 -30.75 41.11 -1.53
CA LYS A 86 -31.09 42.13 -0.55
C LYS A 86 -30.00 42.43 0.45
N GLU A 87 -29.18 41.44 0.76
CA GLU A 87 -28.17 41.62 1.81
C GLU A 87 -26.85 41.01 1.37
N LEU A 88 -25.80 41.80 1.49
CA LEU A 88 -24.42 41.39 1.36
C LEU A 88 -23.75 41.52 2.73
N ASN A 89 -23.33 40.40 3.30
CA ASN A 89 -22.60 40.35 4.56
C ASN A 89 -21.16 39.89 4.33
N VAL A 90 -20.23 40.72 4.77
CA VAL A 90 -18.82 40.38 4.88
C VAL A 90 -18.45 40.34 6.35
N TYR A 91 -18.14 39.16 6.87
CA TYR A 91 -17.72 38.96 8.25
C TYR A 91 -16.25 38.63 8.32
N LEU A 92 -15.43 39.47 8.95
CA LEU A 92 -14.00 39.29 9.11
C LEU A 92 -13.67 39.06 10.58
N PRO A 93 -13.38 37.85 11.02
CA PRO A 93 -12.83 37.60 12.34
C PRO A 93 -11.39 38.14 12.39
N ILE A 94 -11.14 39.15 13.22
CA ILE A 94 -9.83 39.75 13.42
C ILE A 94 -9.01 38.93 14.41
N PHE A 95 -9.68 38.39 15.43
CA PHE A 95 -9.06 37.52 16.44
C PHE A 95 -10.08 36.52 16.97
N GLU A 96 -9.70 35.23 17.00
CA GLU A 96 -10.52 34.12 17.50
C GLU A 96 -9.71 33.23 18.46
N GLY A 97 -8.89 33.80 19.32
CA GLY A 97 -8.03 33.03 20.20
C GLY A 97 -6.99 32.13 19.47
N GLY A 98 -6.72 32.45 18.20
CA GLY A 98 -5.83 31.62 17.34
C GLY A 98 -6.49 30.41 16.69
N ARG A 99 -7.83 30.24 16.79
CA ARG A 99 -8.58 29.09 16.25
C ARG A 99 -8.29 28.85 14.77
N THR A 100 -8.46 29.86 13.93
CA THR A 100 -8.31 29.78 12.49
C THR A 100 -6.88 29.43 12.09
N LEU A 101 -5.88 30.04 12.75
CA LEU A 101 -4.46 29.71 12.54
C LEU A 101 -4.14 28.24 12.92
N ASN A 102 -4.63 27.77 14.06
CA ASN A 102 -4.38 26.40 14.51
C ASN A 102 -5.15 25.38 13.65
N ASN A 103 -6.33 25.71 13.14
CA ASN A 103 -7.05 24.90 12.15
C ASN A 103 -6.22 24.74 10.85
N TYR A 104 -5.61 25.83 10.36
CA TYR A 104 -4.73 25.76 9.20
C TYR A 104 -3.50 24.88 9.50
N LYS A 105 -2.82 25.07 10.64
CA LYS A 105 -1.67 24.26 11.03
C LYS A 105 -2.04 22.79 11.13
N LYS A 106 -3.18 22.47 11.76
CA LYS A 106 -3.70 21.11 11.83
C LYS A 106 -3.96 20.52 10.44
N ALA A 107 -4.63 21.26 9.55
CA ALA A 107 -4.88 20.82 8.19
C ALA A 107 -3.59 20.59 7.39
N LYS A 108 -2.56 21.44 7.60
CA LYS A 108 -1.23 21.27 7.03
C LYS A 108 -0.58 19.96 7.54
N THR A 109 -0.58 19.72 8.84
CA THR A 109 -0.05 18.50 9.45
C THR A 109 -0.80 17.26 8.95
N GLN A 110 -2.13 17.32 8.78
CA GLN A 110 -2.92 16.23 8.21
C GLN A 110 -2.57 15.93 6.74
N TYR A 111 -2.23 16.96 5.97
CA TYR A 111 -1.70 16.78 4.62
C TYR A 111 -0.32 16.11 4.63
N GLU A 112 0.59 16.53 5.52
CA GLU A 112 1.91 15.91 5.69
C GLU A 112 1.79 14.44 6.13
N ILE A 113 0.85 14.10 7.01
CA ILE A 113 0.53 12.70 7.36
C ILE A 113 0.07 11.92 6.12
N ALA A 114 -0.82 12.50 5.29
CA ALA A 114 -1.32 11.84 4.08
C ALA A 114 -0.21 11.61 3.05
N GLN A 115 0.81 12.49 2.96
CA GLN A 115 2.01 12.27 2.14
C GLN A 115 2.81 11.07 2.66
N LYS A 116 3.06 10.98 3.98
CA LYS A 116 3.71 9.81 4.59
C LYS A 116 2.92 8.52 4.37
N ASP A 117 1.59 8.59 4.44
CA ASP A 117 0.72 7.45 4.13
C ASP A 117 0.81 7.03 2.66
N SER A 118 0.94 7.99 1.72
CA SER A 118 1.17 7.70 0.30
C SER A 118 2.48 6.96 0.08
N ASP A 119 3.55 7.39 0.75
CA ASP A 119 4.86 6.74 0.67
C ASP A 119 4.80 5.31 1.26
N LEU A 120 4.16 5.13 2.43
CA LEU A 120 3.99 3.81 3.07
C LEU A 120 3.17 2.84 2.21
N VAL A 121 2.07 3.30 1.61
CA VAL A 121 1.26 2.49 0.69
C VAL A 121 2.07 2.14 -0.56
N GLY A 122 2.91 3.07 -1.04
CA GLY A 122 3.84 2.82 -2.14
C GLY A 122 4.83 1.71 -1.82
N ILE A 123 5.45 1.74 -0.63
CA ILE A 123 6.36 0.71 -0.13
C ILE A 123 5.63 -0.64 -0.01
N ALA A 124 4.49 -0.69 0.66
CA ALA A 124 3.73 -1.91 0.85
C ALA A 124 3.28 -2.55 -0.48
N ALA A 125 2.88 -1.74 -1.47
CA ALA A 125 2.52 -2.23 -2.80
C ALA A 125 3.74 -2.80 -3.56
N GLN A 126 4.91 -2.18 -3.42
CA GLN A 126 6.16 -2.70 -3.98
C GLN A 126 6.57 -4.01 -3.32
N GLU A 127 6.51 -4.11 -1.99
CA GLU A 127 6.80 -5.34 -1.24
C GLU A 127 5.86 -6.49 -1.64
N ALA A 128 4.56 -6.21 -1.76
CA ALA A 128 3.59 -7.19 -2.21
C ALA A 128 3.89 -7.70 -3.64
N ALA A 129 4.29 -6.81 -4.55
CA ALA A 129 4.65 -7.19 -5.91
C ALA A 129 5.96 -7.98 -5.97
N VAL A 130 6.97 -7.58 -5.20
CA VAL A 130 8.23 -8.32 -5.05
C VAL A 130 7.98 -9.71 -4.48
N ALA A 131 7.13 -9.82 -3.46
CA ALA A 131 6.75 -11.12 -2.88
C ALA A 131 6.14 -12.04 -3.94
N LYS A 132 5.20 -11.54 -4.77
CA LYS A 132 4.57 -12.33 -5.83
C LYS A 132 5.50 -12.63 -6.99
N PHE A 133 6.41 -11.74 -7.34
CA PHE A 133 7.47 -11.97 -8.33
C PHE A 133 8.36 -13.15 -7.91
N PHE A 134 8.88 -13.15 -6.68
CA PHE A 134 9.73 -14.21 -6.19
C PHE A 134 8.95 -15.51 -5.92
N GLU A 135 7.68 -15.41 -5.55
CA GLU A 135 6.82 -16.59 -5.38
C GLU A 135 6.61 -17.32 -6.72
N ALA A 136 6.32 -16.59 -7.79
CA ALA A 136 6.19 -17.17 -9.13
C ALA A 136 7.51 -17.80 -9.62
N LEU A 137 8.64 -17.11 -9.45
CA LEU A 137 9.96 -17.66 -9.79
C LEU A 137 10.29 -18.91 -8.97
N ASN A 138 9.93 -18.97 -7.70
CA ASN A 138 10.14 -20.14 -6.87
C ASN A 138 9.33 -21.33 -7.37
N TYR A 139 8.04 -21.16 -7.68
CA TYR A 139 7.23 -22.24 -8.23
C TYR A 139 7.74 -22.69 -9.61
N LYS A 140 8.18 -21.79 -10.46
CA LYS A 140 8.85 -22.14 -11.72
C LYS A 140 10.07 -23.04 -11.48
N LYS A 141 10.89 -22.75 -10.47
CA LYS A 141 12.03 -23.59 -10.10
C LYS A 141 11.58 -24.93 -9.53
N GLN A 142 10.56 -24.99 -8.71
CA GLN A 142 10.01 -26.24 -8.19
C GLN A 142 9.44 -27.13 -9.31
N ILE A 143 8.81 -26.55 -10.33
CA ILE A 143 8.37 -27.27 -11.52
C ILE A 143 9.57 -27.88 -12.25
N GLU A 144 10.62 -27.10 -12.50
CA GLU A 144 11.85 -27.61 -13.16
C GLU A 144 12.51 -28.75 -12.37
N ILE A 145 12.55 -28.67 -11.03
CA ILE A 145 13.11 -29.71 -10.16
C ILE A 145 12.25 -30.96 -10.22
N THR A 146 10.92 -30.80 -10.12
CA THR A 146 9.98 -31.93 -10.15
C THR A 146 9.98 -32.63 -11.54
N ASP A 147 10.05 -31.85 -12.63
CA ASP A 147 10.16 -32.41 -14.00
C ASP A 147 11.43 -33.25 -14.15
N LYS A 148 12.58 -32.82 -13.63
CA LYS A 148 13.82 -33.62 -13.63
C LYS A 148 13.70 -34.90 -12.81
N ALA A 149 13.02 -34.83 -11.65
CA ALA A 149 12.77 -36.00 -10.83
C ALA A 149 11.87 -37.00 -11.57
N ILE A 150 10.81 -36.55 -12.23
CA ILE A 150 9.94 -37.40 -13.05
C ILE A 150 10.75 -38.05 -14.18
N GLU A 151 11.58 -37.30 -14.91
CA GLU A 151 12.42 -37.82 -15.99
C GLU A 151 13.36 -38.93 -15.49
N ALA A 152 13.99 -38.73 -14.34
CA ALA A 152 14.85 -39.73 -13.73
C ALA A 152 14.08 -41.02 -13.36
N LEU A 153 12.89 -40.85 -12.78
CA LEU A 153 12.02 -41.98 -12.41
C LEU A 153 11.47 -42.72 -13.65
N GLU A 154 11.13 -42.02 -14.73
CA GLU A 154 10.67 -42.64 -15.97
C GLU A 154 11.76 -43.50 -16.62
N LYS A 155 13.01 -43.02 -16.64
CA LYS A 155 14.17 -43.87 -17.11
C LYS A 155 14.31 -45.14 -16.27
N GLN A 156 14.17 -45.06 -14.97
CA GLN A 156 14.23 -46.22 -14.10
C GLN A 156 13.03 -47.16 -14.26
N LYS A 157 11.83 -46.59 -14.49
CA LYS A 157 10.63 -47.38 -14.81
C LYS A 157 10.83 -48.22 -16.05
N GLU A 158 11.39 -47.68 -17.16
CA GLU A 158 11.67 -48.38 -18.39
C GLU A 158 12.59 -49.57 -18.11
N ARG A 159 13.67 -49.36 -17.38
CA ARG A 159 14.61 -50.41 -17.01
C ARG A 159 13.95 -51.53 -16.18
N ILE A 160 13.19 -51.19 -15.14
CA ILE A 160 12.49 -52.16 -14.30
C ILE A 160 11.44 -52.93 -15.12
N ALA A 161 10.74 -52.24 -16.03
CA ALA A 161 9.79 -52.90 -16.94
C ALA A 161 10.47 -53.90 -17.85
N ASP A 162 11.64 -53.59 -18.38
CA ASP A 162 12.45 -54.53 -19.20
C ASP A 162 12.90 -55.76 -18.40
N LEU A 163 13.41 -55.58 -17.17
CA LEU A 163 13.79 -56.67 -16.28
C LEU A 163 12.59 -57.53 -15.88
N TYR A 164 11.42 -56.95 -15.68
CA TYR A 164 10.18 -57.69 -15.40
C TYR A 164 9.68 -58.46 -16.60
N ASN A 165 9.67 -57.88 -17.81
CA ASN A 165 9.12 -58.46 -19.01
C ASN A 165 10.04 -59.55 -19.60
N ASN A 166 11.37 -59.33 -19.61
CA ASN A 166 12.35 -60.17 -20.28
C ASN A 166 12.88 -61.38 -19.45
N GLY A 167 12.37 -61.54 -18.22
CA GLY A 167 12.80 -62.69 -17.41
C GLY A 167 12.17 -62.81 -16.05
N LYS A 168 11.28 -61.89 -15.71
CA LYS A 168 10.70 -61.78 -14.35
C LYS A 168 11.76 -61.70 -13.25
N LEU A 169 12.86 -61.02 -13.56
CA LEU A 169 14.04 -60.89 -12.68
C LEU A 169 13.72 -60.00 -11.47
N VAL A 170 12.67 -59.15 -11.56
CA VAL A 170 12.20 -58.30 -10.48
C VAL A 170 10.71 -58.52 -10.22
N PRO A 171 10.22 -58.35 -8.97
CA PRO A 171 8.81 -58.43 -8.65
C PRO A 171 8.01 -57.29 -9.30
N LYS A 172 6.75 -57.53 -9.68
CA LYS A 172 5.83 -56.53 -10.19
C LYS A 172 5.63 -55.36 -9.20
N SER A 173 5.76 -55.62 -7.89
CA SER A 173 5.67 -54.59 -6.84
C SER A 173 6.70 -53.48 -7.01
N GLU A 174 7.90 -53.76 -7.53
CA GLU A 174 8.90 -52.70 -7.75
C GLU A 174 8.47 -51.73 -8.87
N LEU A 175 7.93 -52.30 -9.97
CA LEU A 175 7.36 -51.46 -11.04
C LEU A 175 6.20 -50.58 -10.54
N LEU A 176 5.29 -51.17 -9.75
CA LEU A 176 4.13 -50.41 -9.19
C LEU A 176 4.57 -49.30 -8.22
N LYS A 177 5.67 -49.50 -7.45
CA LYS A 177 6.22 -48.47 -6.58
C LYS A 177 6.71 -47.26 -7.37
N ILE A 178 7.50 -47.50 -8.41
CA ILE A 178 8.02 -46.40 -9.26
C ILE A 178 6.87 -45.70 -9.98
N GLU A 179 5.87 -46.43 -10.50
CA GLU A 179 4.69 -45.83 -11.12
C GLU A 179 3.92 -44.95 -10.13
N ALA A 180 3.72 -45.40 -8.91
CA ALA A 180 3.06 -44.62 -7.87
C ALA A 180 3.83 -43.31 -7.51
N ASP A 181 5.16 -43.38 -7.49
CA ASP A 181 6.02 -42.23 -7.19
C ASP A 181 6.05 -41.22 -8.35
N ILE A 182 6.03 -41.70 -9.61
CA ILE A 182 5.84 -40.82 -10.79
C ILE A 182 4.53 -40.08 -10.72
N GLU A 183 3.41 -40.79 -10.43
CA GLU A 183 2.09 -40.13 -10.33
C GLU A 183 2.01 -39.15 -9.14
N ASN A 184 2.67 -39.44 -8.03
CA ASN A 184 2.78 -38.48 -6.90
C ASN A 184 3.54 -37.21 -7.32
N ASN A 185 4.70 -37.35 -7.99
CA ASN A 185 5.47 -36.19 -8.48
C ASN A 185 4.73 -35.43 -9.58
N ARG A 186 3.95 -36.09 -10.44
CA ARG A 186 3.04 -35.42 -11.39
C ARG A 186 1.98 -34.59 -10.69
N GLY A 187 1.41 -35.09 -9.59
CA GLY A 187 0.45 -34.36 -8.74
C GLY A 187 1.09 -33.10 -8.16
N ILE A 188 2.29 -33.21 -7.59
CA ILE A 188 3.06 -32.05 -7.05
C ILE A 188 3.36 -31.05 -8.16
N ASN A 189 3.73 -31.49 -9.36
CA ASN A 189 4.01 -30.62 -10.51
C ASN A 189 2.78 -29.81 -10.93
N LEU A 190 1.61 -30.44 -10.98
CA LEU A 190 0.35 -29.78 -11.30
C LEU A 190 -0.03 -28.75 -10.24
N GLU A 191 0.16 -29.06 -8.97
CA GLU A 191 -0.04 -28.12 -7.86
C GLU A 191 0.89 -26.91 -7.97
N ASN A 192 2.17 -27.12 -8.27
CA ASN A 192 3.14 -26.05 -8.45
C ASN A 192 2.81 -25.16 -9.66
N LYS A 193 2.35 -25.74 -10.78
CA LYS A 193 1.86 -24.97 -11.95
C LYS A 193 0.67 -24.09 -11.60
N GLN A 194 -0.28 -24.61 -10.85
CA GLN A 194 -1.43 -23.81 -10.39
C GLN A 194 -1.00 -22.68 -9.46
N LYS A 195 -0.05 -22.91 -8.56
CA LYS A 195 0.49 -21.88 -7.66
C LYS A 195 1.30 -20.82 -8.40
N GLU A 196 2.07 -21.20 -9.42
CA GLU A 196 2.77 -20.27 -10.32
C GLU A 196 1.76 -19.35 -11.03
N GLU A 197 0.73 -19.94 -11.65
CA GLU A 197 -0.31 -19.19 -12.36
C GLU A 197 -1.06 -18.24 -11.42
N ALA A 198 -1.40 -18.67 -10.21
CA ALA A 198 -2.03 -17.83 -9.21
C ALA A 198 -1.13 -16.65 -8.78
N SER A 199 0.17 -16.89 -8.60
CA SER A 199 1.14 -15.86 -8.25
C SER A 199 1.34 -14.84 -9.37
N LEU A 200 1.38 -15.30 -10.63
CA LEU A 200 1.43 -14.43 -11.82
C LEU A 200 0.14 -13.62 -11.99
N GLY A 201 -1.02 -14.22 -11.73
CA GLY A 201 -2.32 -13.51 -11.74
C GLY A 201 -2.40 -12.39 -10.70
N GLU A 202 -1.94 -12.66 -9.47
CA GLU A 202 -1.85 -11.63 -8.42
C GLU A 202 -0.82 -10.54 -8.77
N LEU A 203 0.33 -10.91 -9.35
CA LEU A 203 1.31 -9.94 -9.83
C LEU A 203 0.70 -9.07 -10.94
N ALA A 204 -0.01 -9.65 -11.92
CA ALA A 204 -0.71 -8.92 -12.97
C ALA A 204 -1.69 -7.89 -12.37
N ARG A 205 -2.47 -8.29 -11.35
CA ARG A 205 -3.38 -7.40 -10.63
C ARG A 205 -2.65 -6.22 -9.98
N LEU A 206 -1.51 -6.48 -9.32
CA LEU A 206 -0.70 -5.44 -8.67
C LEU A 206 -0.09 -4.47 -9.68
N LEU A 207 0.26 -4.95 -10.88
CA LEU A 207 0.78 -4.18 -12.02
C LEU A 207 -0.32 -3.48 -12.82
N ASN A 208 -1.60 -3.66 -12.43
CA ASN A 208 -2.77 -3.15 -13.16
C ASN A 208 -2.87 -3.69 -14.60
N TYR A 209 -2.51 -4.95 -14.79
CA TYR A 209 -2.81 -5.72 -16.01
C TYR A 209 -4.08 -6.56 -15.83
N PRO A 210 -4.72 -6.99 -16.94
CA PRO A 210 -5.75 -8.03 -16.86
C PRO A 210 -5.20 -9.30 -16.19
N VAL A 211 -6.01 -9.93 -15.32
CA VAL A 211 -5.55 -11.07 -14.49
C VAL A 211 -4.98 -12.24 -15.32
N ASN A 212 -5.50 -12.43 -16.53
CA ASN A 212 -5.08 -13.50 -17.46
C ASN A 212 -3.97 -13.05 -18.44
N SER A 213 -3.30 -11.92 -18.18
CA SER A 213 -2.19 -11.49 -19.03
C SER A 213 -1.01 -12.44 -18.88
N PRO A 214 -0.43 -12.97 -19.98
CA PRO A 214 0.78 -13.75 -19.90
C PRO A 214 1.94 -12.83 -19.45
N LEU A 215 2.44 -13.09 -18.25
CA LEU A 215 3.63 -12.43 -17.73
C LEU A 215 4.81 -13.41 -17.79
N GLU A 216 5.86 -13.05 -18.49
CA GLU A 216 7.12 -13.78 -18.49
C GLU A 216 8.11 -13.07 -17.59
N LEU A 217 8.58 -13.76 -16.55
CA LEU A 217 9.52 -13.20 -15.58
C LEU A 217 10.96 -13.59 -15.97
N LYS A 218 11.85 -12.60 -15.91
CA LYS A 218 13.29 -12.84 -16.06
C LYS A 218 13.81 -13.53 -14.80
N ASP A 219 14.66 -14.53 -15.01
CA ASP A 219 15.33 -15.22 -13.92
C ASP A 219 16.14 -14.23 -13.08
N PHE A 220 16.06 -14.40 -11.76
CA PHE A 220 16.75 -13.60 -10.77
C PHE A 220 17.76 -14.49 -10.03
N ASN A 221 18.95 -13.94 -9.78
CA ASN A 221 19.97 -14.62 -8.99
C ASN A 221 19.96 -14.10 -7.54
N PRO A 222 19.35 -14.83 -6.57
CA PRO A 222 19.28 -14.43 -5.19
C PRO A 222 20.66 -14.28 -4.53
N LEU A 223 21.63 -15.15 -4.90
CA LEU A 223 22.97 -15.14 -4.32
C LEU A 223 23.71 -13.83 -4.67
N GLN A 224 23.69 -13.44 -5.93
CA GLN A 224 24.31 -12.20 -6.37
C GLN A 224 23.68 -10.97 -5.68
N PHE A 225 22.38 -10.97 -5.49
CA PHE A 225 21.68 -9.93 -4.75
C PHE A 225 22.11 -9.88 -3.28
N LEU A 226 22.19 -11.03 -2.62
CA LEU A 226 22.58 -11.13 -1.22
C LEU A 226 24.05 -10.79 -0.99
N GLU A 227 24.94 -11.16 -1.91
CA GLU A 227 26.36 -10.78 -1.89
C GLU A 227 26.53 -9.25 -1.99
N ALA A 228 25.79 -8.61 -2.88
CA ALA A 228 25.77 -7.15 -3.01
C ALA A 228 25.27 -6.45 -1.73
N LYS A 229 24.51 -7.17 -0.89
CA LYS A 229 23.92 -6.70 0.36
C LYS A 229 24.60 -7.29 1.61
N ALA A 230 25.83 -7.78 1.50
CA ALA A 230 26.55 -8.45 2.59
C ALA A 230 26.68 -7.64 3.90
N HIS A 231 26.62 -6.29 3.81
CA HIS A 231 26.63 -5.39 4.97
C HIS A 231 25.29 -5.31 5.74
N ILE A 232 24.24 -5.93 5.25
CA ILE A 232 22.87 -5.92 5.86
C ILE A 232 22.81 -6.65 7.22
N THR A 233 23.81 -7.47 7.54
CA THR A 233 23.91 -8.08 8.88
C THR A 233 24.38 -7.09 9.96
N GLU A 234 24.78 -5.86 9.57
CA GLU A 234 25.13 -4.80 10.49
C GLU A 234 23.88 -3.99 10.88
N GLU A 235 23.87 -3.52 12.13
CA GLU A 235 22.77 -2.70 12.64
C GLU A 235 22.79 -1.32 12.00
N ASN A 236 21.68 -0.90 11.38
CA ASN A 236 21.54 0.45 10.89
C ASN A 236 21.34 1.40 12.09
N LYS A 237 22.14 2.46 12.16
CA LYS A 237 22.15 3.42 13.26
C LYS A 237 21.21 4.62 13.07
N THR A 238 20.34 4.60 12.05
CA THR A 238 19.37 5.66 11.83
C THR A 238 18.38 5.72 13.01
N PRO A 239 18.22 6.88 13.67
CA PRO A 239 17.21 7.00 14.74
C PRO A 239 15.81 6.72 14.22
N VAL A 240 15.01 6.01 15.01
CA VAL A 240 13.64 5.60 14.66
C VAL A 240 12.75 6.80 14.34
N GLU A 241 12.95 7.92 15.04
CA GLU A 241 12.22 9.17 14.86
C GLU A 241 12.38 9.77 13.44
N ASN A 242 13.51 9.48 12.79
CA ASN A 242 13.83 9.98 11.45
C ASN A 242 13.30 9.08 10.32
N THR A 243 12.76 7.94 10.66
CA THR A 243 12.15 7.05 9.67
C THR A 243 10.79 7.56 9.22
N LEU A 244 10.29 7.03 8.10
CA LEU A 244 8.98 7.38 7.57
C LEU A 244 7.87 7.11 8.60
N LEU A 245 7.92 5.97 9.30
CA LEU A 245 6.97 5.61 10.35
C LEU A 245 7.11 6.51 11.58
N GLY A 246 8.32 6.71 12.11
CA GLY A 246 8.56 7.55 13.29
C GLY A 246 8.17 9.01 13.05
N SER A 247 8.52 9.57 11.89
CA SER A 247 8.12 10.93 11.50
C SER A 247 6.60 11.09 11.35
N LYS A 248 5.88 10.07 10.87
CA LYS A 248 4.42 10.05 10.82
C LYS A 248 3.81 10.09 12.22
N GLU A 249 4.34 9.29 13.16
CA GLU A 249 3.85 9.28 14.55
C GLU A 249 4.07 10.65 15.23
N ALA A 250 5.20 11.34 14.98
CA ALA A 250 5.44 12.69 15.45
C ALA A 250 4.40 13.69 14.90
N LEU A 251 4.04 13.60 13.62
CA LEU A 251 2.99 14.44 13.03
C LEU A 251 1.61 14.18 13.63
N LYS A 252 1.28 12.94 14.01
CA LYS A 252 0.03 12.62 14.72
C LYS A 252 -0.02 13.29 16.09
N LEU A 253 1.09 13.29 16.83
CA LEU A 253 1.22 13.96 18.11
C LEU A 253 1.04 15.49 17.94
N ASP A 254 1.66 16.09 16.92
CA ASP A 254 1.47 17.51 16.58
C ASP A 254 0.02 17.84 16.26
N SER A 255 -0.68 16.96 15.51
CA SER A 255 -2.11 17.14 15.21
C SER A 255 -2.95 17.20 16.49
N ALA A 256 -2.71 16.30 17.45
CA ALA A 256 -3.39 16.31 18.75
C ALA A 256 -3.08 17.58 19.57
N ASN A 257 -1.85 18.09 19.50
CA ASN A 257 -1.49 19.37 20.14
C ASN A 257 -2.26 20.56 19.53
N TYR A 258 -2.48 20.55 18.21
CA TYR A 258 -3.33 21.58 17.58
C TYR A 258 -4.79 21.48 18.03
N ASP A 259 -5.32 20.28 18.30
CA ASP A 259 -6.68 20.12 18.85
C ASP A 259 -6.82 20.79 20.23
N VAL A 260 -5.84 20.63 21.11
CA VAL A 260 -5.80 21.37 22.40
C VAL A 260 -5.79 22.86 22.18
N LYS A 261 -4.97 23.38 21.24
CA LYS A 261 -4.90 24.83 20.95
C LYS A 261 -6.20 25.36 20.38
N ILE A 262 -6.89 24.58 19.54
CA ILE A 262 -8.20 24.92 18.96
C ILE A 262 -9.27 24.95 20.06
N ALA A 263 -9.26 23.98 20.97
CA ALA A 263 -10.17 23.97 22.12
C ALA A 263 -9.94 25.19 23.04
N LYS A 264 -8.68 25.50 23.36
CA LYS A 264 -8.31 26.69 24.16
C LYS A 264 -8.75 27.98 23.52
N ALA A 265 -8.86 28.07 22.21
CA ALA A 265 -9.32 29.25 21.50
C ALA A 265 -10.78 29.63 21.87
N ALA A 266 -11.61 28.67 22.29
CA ALA A 266 -12.97 28.94 22.75
C ALA A 266 -13.04 29.76 24.05
N LEU A 267 -11.98 29.79 24.85
CA LEU A 267 -11.88 30.54 26.09
C LEU A 267 -11.65 32.05 25.87
N TYR A 268 -11.32 32.45 24.66
CA TYR A 268 -11.03 33.85 24.31
C TYR A 268 -12.19 34.50 23.57
N PRO A 269 -12.38 35.84 23.72
CA PRO A 269 -13.35 36.59 22.92
C PRO A 269 -12.95 36.57 21.45
N THR A 270 -13.95 36.54 20.56
CA THR A 270 -13.79 36.81 19.14
C THR A 270 -13.91 38.29 18.85
N LEU A 271 -12.89 38.89 18.28
CA LEU A 271 -12.94 40.26 17.75
C LEU A 271 -13.24 40.17 16.25
N TYR A 272 -14.18 40.97 15.78
CA TYR A 272 -14.60 40.93 14.38
C TYR A 272 -14.88 42.32 13.81
N ALA A 273 -14.73 42.43 12.50
CA ALA A 273 -15.31 43.47 11.68
C ALA A 273 -16.41 42.88 10.81
N LYS A 274 -17.53 43.57 10.71
CA LYS A 274 -18.66 43.19 9.86
C LYS A 274 -19.01 44.35 8.95
N TYR A 275 -19.14 44.10 7.67
CA TYR A 275 -19.72 45.02 6.71
C TYR A 275 -21.01 44.41 6.18
N THR A 276 -22.11 45.18 6.28
CA THR A 276 -23.42 44.79 5.79
C THR A 276 -23.90 45.84 4.79
N TYR A 277 -24.26 45.37 3.60
CA TYR A 277 -24.97 46.19 2.62
C TYR A 277 -26.37 45.59 2.43
N GLU A 278 -27.39 46.44 2.69
CA GLU A 278 -28.81 46.06 2.55
C GLU A 278 -29.44 46.89 1.45
N TYR A 279 -30.14 46.21 0.56
CA TYR A 279 -30.97 46.82 -0.47
C TYR A 279 -32.45 46.64 -0.09
N ARG A 280 -33.19 47.74 0.17
CA ARG A 280 -34.56 47.67 0.66
C ARG A 280 -35.56 48.20 -0.37
N TYR A 281 -36.68 47.49 -0.55
CA TYR A 281 -37.80 47.89 -1.40
C TYR A 281 -38.91 48.60 -0.62
N VAL A 282 -38.78 48.84 0.69
CA VAL A 282 -39.78 49.48 1.56
C VAL A 282 -39.33 50.85 2.03
N ASP A 283 -40.21 51.81 2.02
CA ASP A 283 -39.95 53.12 2.63
C ASP A 283 -39.97 53.07 4.18
N GLY A 284 -39.57 54.19 4.83
CA GLY A 284 -39.54 54.28 6.30
C GLY A 284 -40.90 54.13 6.99
N ASN A 285 -42.01 54.03 6.26
CA ASN A 285 -43.35 53.79 6.73
C ASN A 285 -43.84 52.37 6.43
N GLY A 286 -42.98 51.47 5.94
CA GLY A 286 -43.34 50.10 5.63
C GLY A 286 -44.04 49.91 4.27
N ASN A 287 -44.15 50.95 3.42
CA ASN A 287 -44.78 50.80 2.12
C ASN A 287 -43.80 50.38 1.06
N LEU A 288 -44.15 49.38 0.25
CA LEU A 288 -43.36 48.90 -0.87
C LEU A 288 -43.26 49.96 -1.96
N GLN A 289 -42.05 50.46 -2.23
CA GLN A 289 -41.79 51.45 -3.29
C GLN A 289 -41.08 50.83 -4.49
N LYS A 290 -41.68 51.06 -5.67
CA LYS A 290 -41.25 50.49 -6.92
C LYS A 290 -39.93 51.05 -7.51
N HIS A 291 -39.43 52.19 -6.99
CA HIS A 291 -38.32 52.94 -7.56
C HIS A 291 -37.41 53.70 -6.61
N LYS A 292 -37.51 53.46 -5.30
CA LYS A 292 -36.58 54.05 -4.32
C LYS A 292 -36.08 52.97 -3.40
N ALA A 293 -34.94 52.43 -3.76
CA ALA A 293 -34.17 51.62 -2.84
C ALA A 293 -33.57 52.53 -1.79
N ASP A 294 -33.78 52.21 -0.55
CA ASP A 294 -33.03 52.81 0.56
C ASP A 294 -31.85 51.88 0.81
N ASP A 295 -30.74 52.23 0.13
CA ASP A 295 -29.49 51.49 0.29
C ASP A 295 -28.90 51.86 1.64
N ARG A 296 -28.60 50.87 2.45
CA ARG A 296 -27.91 51.06 3.72
C ARG A 296 -26.63 50.24 3.78
N ASP A 297 -25.53 50.92 4.03
CA ASP A 297 -24.27 50.29 4.36
C ASP A 297 -23.96 50.51 5.84
N THR A 298 -23.46 49.45 6.49
CA THR A 298 -23.13 49.49 7.91
C THR A 298 -21.78 48.80 8.11
N PHE A 299 -20.88 49.49 8.82
CA PHE A 299 -19.62 48.92 9.25
C PHE A 299 -19.61 48.81 10.78
N GLU A 300 -19.37 47.58 11.27
CA GLU A 300 -19.36 47.26 12.69
C GLU A 300 -18.01 46.69 13.10
N LEU A 301 -17.46 47.19 14.22
CA LEU A 301 -16.38 46.57 14.97
C LEU A 301 -16.96 46.06 16.29
N GLY A 302 -16.78 44.78 16.56
CA GLY A 302 -17.37 44.18 17.75
C GLY A 302 -16.52 43.07 18.36
N PHE A 303 -16.91 42.69 19.54
CA PHE A 303 -16.42 41.46 20.15
C PHE A 303 -17.60 40.59 20.58
N ARG A 304 -17.40 39.30 20.57
CA ARG A 304 -18.33 38.30 21.06
C ARG A 304 -17.60 37.33 21.98
N TRP A 305 -18.04 37.21 23.18
CA TRP A 305 -17.53 36.29 24.16
C TRP A 305 -18.67 35.41 24.65
N ILE A 306 -18.56 34.10 24.38
CA ILE A 306 -19.54 33.11 24.80
C ILE A 306 -19.04 32.53 26.13
N LEU A 307 -19.81 32.69 27.19
CA LEU A 307 -19.52 32.07 28.50
C LEU A 307 -20.37 30.83 28.65
N SER A 308 -19.74 29.68 28.49
CA SER A 308 -20.41 28.35 28.46
C SER A 308 -20.52 27.67 29.81
N TRP A 309 -20.43 28.43 30.91
CA TRP A 309 -20.56 27.93 32.28
C TRP A 309 -19.63 26.73 32.61
N GLY A 310 -18.44 26.69 32.06
CA GLY A 310 -17.43 25.67 32.30
C GLY A 310 -17.35 24.57 31.21
N ALA A 311 -18.32 24.44 30.30
CA ALA A 311 -18.28 23.40 29.25
C ALA A 311 -17.07 23.54 28.33
N ASP A 312 -16.61 24.76 28.02
CA ASP A 312 -15.39 24.96 27.23
C ASP A 312 -14.13 24.52 28.00
N LEU A 313 -14.11 24.71 29.33
CA LEU A 313 -13.00 24.19 30.16
C LEU A 313 -12.97 22.65 30.19
N ASP A 314 -14.13 22.02 30.26
CA ASP A 314 -14.22 20.57 30.23
C ASP A 314 -13.80 20.01 28.84
N ASN A 315 -14.18 20.74 27.77
CA ASN A 315 -13.67 20.38 26.42
C ASN A 315 -12.14 20.54 26.32
N VAL A 316 -11.57 21.61 26.86
CA VAL A 316 -10.10 21.78 26.92
C VAL A 316 -9.45 20.61 27.66
N ARG A 317 -9.94 20.27 28.87
CA ARG A 317 -9.42 19.13 29.64
C ARG A 317 -9.53 17.81 28.85
N SER A 318 -10.65 17.59 28.17
CA SER A 318 -10.83 16.41 27.33
C SER A 318 -9.76 16.34 26.24
N GLN A 319 -9.49 17.46 25.53
CA GLN A 319 -8.44 17.50 24.51
C GLN A 319 -7.02 17.36 25.10
N GLU A 320 -6.78 17.87 26.29
CA GLU A 320 -5.51 17.65 27.01
C GLU A 320 -5.30 16.17 27.34
N TYR A 321 -6.32 15.44 27.82
CA TYR A 321 -6.23 14.00 28.01
C TYR A 321 -6.01 13.23 26.72
N LEU A 322 -6.62 13.64 25.61
CA LEU A 322 -6.38 13.04 24.30
C LEU A 322 -4.95 13.31 23.79
N TYR A 323 -4.39 14.48 24.08
CA TYR A 323 -3.00 14.79 23.77
C TYR A 323 -2.03 13.94 24.61
N GLU A 324 -2.26 13.80 25.93
CA GLU A 324 -1.45 12.92 26.78
C GLU A 324 -1.55 11.44 26.31
N LYS A 325 -2.75 10.99 25.93
CA LYS A 325 -2.93 9.68 25.29
C LYS A 325 -2.07 9.56 24.03
N ALA A 326 -2.13 10.53 23.12
CA ALA A 326 -1.34 10.52 21.88
C ALA A 326 0.17 10.52 22.16
N LYS A 327 0.62 11.16 23.24
CA LYS A 327 2.02 11.15 23.65
C LYS A 327 2.46 9.78 24.12
N ILE A 328 1.64 9.09 24.92
CA ILE A 328 1.91 7.72 25.36
C ILE A 328 1.95 6.77 24.16
N GLU A 329 1.00 6.88 23.23
CA GLU A 329 0.93 6.09 22.00
C GLU A 329 2.16 6.36 21.10
N TYR A 330 2.62 7.60 20.99
CA TYR A 330 3.83 7.96 20.26
C TYR A 330 5.07 7.25 20.82
N GLU A 331 5.28 7.33 22.15
CA GLU A 331 6.42 6.68 22.80
C GLU A 331 6.36 5.16 22.66
N ASP A 332 5.18 4.55 22.76
CA ASP A 332 4.98 3.11 22.60
C ASP A 332 5.20 2.66 21.16
N ASN A 333 4.65 3.39 20.18
CA ASN A 333 4.84 3.13 18.75
C ASN A 333 6.32 3.20 18.35
N LEU A 334 7.09 4.18 18.85
CA LEU A 334 8.54 4.24 18.59
C LEU A 334 9.28 3.02 19.11
N LYS A 335 8.92 2.54 20.34
CA LYS A 335 9.48 1.31 20.88
C LYS A 335 9.10 0.09 20.04
N GLY A 336 7.84 0.04 19.57
CA GLY A 336 7.34 -0.99 18.66
C GLY A 336 8.16 -1.04 17.37
N ILE A 337 8.31 0.09 16.68
CA ILE A 337 9.10 0.20 15.45
C ILE A 337 10.56 -0.24 15.69
N SER A 338 11.18 0.21 16.79
CA SER A 338 12.54 -0.20 17.15
C SER A 338 12.66 -1.71 17.38
N LEU A 339 11.66 -2.31 18.03
CA LEU A 339 11.60 -3.76 18.25
C LEU A 339 11.44 -4.52 16.93
N ASP A 340 10.57 -4.04 16.03
CA ASP A 340 10.35 -4.65 14.71
C ASP A 340 11.63 -4.62 13.87
N MET A 341 12.36 -3.50 13.86
CA MET A 341 13.66 -3.38 13.21
C MET A 341 14.67 -4.40 13.74
N LYS A 342 14.76 -4.52 15.07
CA LYS A 342 15.66 -5.48 15.72
C LYS A 342 15.27 -6.93 15.43
N ASN A 343 13.98 -7.24 15.47
CA ASN A 343 13.45 -8.57 15.17
C ASN A 343 13.70 -8.95 13.71
N LYS A 344 13.47 -8.01 12.77
CA LYS A 344 13.73 -8.24 11.35
C LYS A 344 15.21 -8.48 11.06
N LEU A 345 16.10 -7.74 11.70
CA LEU A 345 17.56 -8.00 11.61
C LEU A 345 17.93 -9.39 12.17
N GLY A 346 17.32 -9.79 13.30
CA GLY A 346 17.48 -11.13 13.87
C GLY A 346 16.98 -12.23 12.92
N GLU A 347 15.83 -12.03 12.27
CA GLU A 347 15.29 -12.92 11.26
C GLU A 347 16.25 -13.08 10.07
N ILE A 348 16.78 -11.98 9.53
CA ILE A 348 17.76 -12.00 8.43
C ILE A 348 18.99 -12.83 8.80
N LYS A 349 19.56 -12.62 10.00
CA LYS A 349 20.71 -13.38 10.47
C LYS A 349 20.40 -14.88 10.59
N ALA A 350 19.23 -15.22 11.10
CA ALA A 350 18.80 -16.60 11.24
C ALA A 350 18.54 -17.27 9.87
N LEU A 351 17.87 -16.56 8.94
CA LEU A 351 17.62 -17.04 7.59
C LEU A 351 18.91 -17.21 6.80
N TYR A 352 19.86 -16.28 6.93
CA TYR A 352 21.16 -16.38 6.28
C TYR A 352 21.94 -17.62 6.75
N GLY A 353 22.06 -17.83 8.07
CA GLY A 353 22.72 -19.02 8.62
C GLY A 353 22.02 -20.32 8.19
N LYS A 354 20.68 -20.34 8.17
CA LYS A 354 19.89 -21.49 7.72
C LYS A 354 20.06 -21.73 6.21
N SER A 355 20.16 -20.68 5.38
CA SER A 355 20.37 -20.81 3.93
C SER A 355 21.70 -21.49 3.61
N LEU A 356 22.80 -21.12 4.29
CA LEU A 356 24.10 -21.77 4.14
C LEU A 356 24.06 -23.27 4.53
N ALA A 357 23.34 -23.60 5.62
CA ALA A 357 23.19 -24.98 6.05
C ALA A 357 22.37 -25.82 5.06
N MET A 358 21.30 -25.21 4.48
CA MET A 358 20.45 -25.89 3.49
C MET A 358 21.12 -26.06 2.14
N GLU A 359 21.93 -25.10 1.70
CA GLU A 359 22.78 -25.25 0.52
C GLU A 359 23.70 -26.47 0.66
N LYS A 360 24.41 -26.57 1.80
CA LYS A 360 25.27 -27.70 2.07
C LYS A 360 24.50 -29.02 2.14
N ARG A 361 23.30 -29.02 2.74
CA ARG A 361 22.41 -30.19 2.79
C ARG A 361 21.99 -30.62 1.39
N ALA A 362 21.58 -29.70 0.54
CA ALA A 362 21.16 -29.99 -0.83
C ALA A 362 22.33 -30.60 -1.65
N ASN A 363 23.55 -30.02 -1.54
CA ASN A 363 24.75 -30.55 -2.22
C ASN A 363 25.11 -31.96 -1.75
N LEU A 364 25.06 -32.25 -0.44
CA LEU A 364 25.32 -33.57 0.11
C LEU A 364 24.27 -34.62 -0.30
N LEU A 365 22.98 -34.19 -0.37
CA LEU A 365 21.92 -35.09 -0.83
C LEU A 365 21.96 -35.31 -2.35
N GLN A 366 22.46 -34.37 -3.13
CA GLN A 366 22.77 -34.58 -4.56
C GLN A 366 23.84 -35.62 -4.72
N GLU A 367 24.97 -35.49 -4.04
CA GLU A 367 26.07 -36.47 -4.08
C GLU A 367 25.57 -37.86 -3.65
N ASN A 368 24.76 -37.94 -2.57
CA ASN A 368 24.18 -39.20 -2.13
C ASN A 368 23.25 -39.82 -3.19
N MET A 369 22.39 -39.03 -3.81
CA MET A 369 21.49 -39.49 -4.86
C MET A 369 22.26 -40.01 -6.07
N ASP A 370 23.37 -39.36 -6.48
CA ASP A 370 24.23 -39.79 -7.58
C ASP A 370 24.91 -41.14 -7.26
N ILE A 371 25.37 -41.31 -6.01
CA ILE A 371 25.92 -42.59 -5.54
C ILE A 371 24.85 -43.67 -5.53
N ASP A 372 23.67 -43.38 -4.99
CA ASP A 372 22.56 -44.33 -4.88
C ASP A 372 22.02 -44.70 -6.27
N SER A 373 22.02 -43.79 -7.25
CA SER A 373 21.69 -44.09 -8.64
C SER A 373 22.64 -45.12 -9.22
N MET A 374 23.97 -44.95 -9.04
CA MET A 374 24.97 -45.91 -9.51
C MET A 374 24.84 -47.28 -8.79
N ARG A 375 24.56 -47.29 -7.48
CA ARG A 375 24.35 -48.53 -6.72
C ARG A 375 23.08 -49.26 -7.14
N TYR A 376 22.01 -48.50 -7.38
CA TYR A 376 20.74 -49.02 -7.87
C TYR A 376 20.90 -49.62 -9.29
N GLU A 377 21.66 -48.97 -10.16
CA GLU A 377 22.01 -49.46 -11.49
C GLU A 377 22.79 -50.80 -11.46
N ASN A 378 23.58 -51.01 -10.42
CA ASN A 378 24.33 -52.26 -10.21
C ASN A 378 23.59 -53.27 -9.32
N GLU A 379 22.28 -53.09 -9.07
CA GLU A 379 21.44 -53.97 -8.23
C GLU A 379 21.92 -54.11 -6.79
N LEU A 380 22.69 -53.11 -6.28
CA LEU A 380 23.22 -53.07 -4.92
C LEU A 380 22.34 -52.25 -3.95
N LEU A 381 21.25 -51.67 -4.44
CA LEU A 381 20.31 -50.87 -3.66
C LEU A 381 18.89 -51.26 -3.99
N THR A 382 17.97 -51.13 -2.99
CA THR A 382 16.55 -51.40 -3.24
C THR A 382 15.89 -50.23 -3.95
N THR A 383 14.79 -50.47 -4.69
CA THR A 383 13.98 -49.39 -5.29
C THR A 383 13.48 -48.39 -4.23
N PHE A 384 13.11 -48.86 -3.05
CA PHE A 384 12.65 -48.01 -1.96
C PHE A 384 13.73 -47.00 -1.51
N ASP A 385 14.97 -47.50 -1.31
CA ASP A 385 16.08 -46.62 -0.88
C ASP A 385 16.44 -45.60 -1.96
N TYR A 386 16.44 -46.03 -3.25
CA TYR A 386 16.66 -45.15 -4.39
C TYR A 386 15.58 -44.03 -4.48
N LEU A 387 14.29 -44.39 -4.38
CA LEU A 387 13.19 -43.39 -4.37
C LEU A 387 13.30 -42.41 -3.21
N ASN A 388 13.71 -42.89 -2.04
CA ASN A 388 13.95 -42.04 -0.89
C ASN A 388 15.09 -41.04 -1.14
N SER A 389 16.19 -41.43 -1.78
CA SER A 389 17.28 -40.51 -2.08
C SER A 389 16.88 -39.45 -3.12
N VAL A 390 16.13 -39.83 -4.16
CA VAL A 390 15.58 -38.88 -5.16
C VAL A 390 14.64 -37.87 -4.51
N ASN A 391 13.69 -38.33 -3.71
CA ASN A 391 12.72 -37.45 -3.05
C ASN A 391 13.39 -36.55 -2.01
N SER A 392 14.35 -37.09 -1.24
CA SER A 392 15.08 -36.29 -0.23
C SER A 392 15.92 -35.19 -0.89
N PHE A 393 16.52 -35.43 -2.03
CA PHE A 393 17.24 -34.41 -2.79
C PHE A 393 16.28 -33.37 -3.36
N ARG A 394 15.17 -33.77 -3.99
CA ARG A 394 14.13 -32.88 -4.49
C ARG A 394 13.62 -31.91 -3.37
N GLU A 395 13.24 -32.48 -2.24
CA GLU A 395 12.75 -31.69 -1.10
C GLU A 395 13.80 -30.72 -0.57
N ALA A 396 15.07 -31.14 -0.48
CA ALA A 396 16.14 -30.27 -0.02
C ALA A 396 16.40 -29.10 -0.97
N GLN A 397 16.26 -29.32 -2.30
CA GLN A 397 16.35 -28.25 -3.28
C GLN A 397 15.17 -27.27 -3.16
N GLU A 398 13.95 -27.77 -3.04
CA GLU A 398 12.75 -26.95 -2.85
C GLU A 398 12.87 -26.08 -1.58
N ASP A 399 13.28 -26.68 -0.46
CA ASP A 399 13.54 -26.01 0.81
C ASP A 399 14.61 -24.90 0.68
N TYR A 400 15.68 -25.15 -0.05
CA TYR A 400 16.76 -24.20 -0.27
C TYR A 400 16.28 -22.98 -1.06
N TYR A 401 15.57 -23.16 -2.18
CA TYR A 401 15.03 -22.05 -2.97
C TYR A 401 13.98 -21.25 -2.21
N GLU A 402 13.11 -21.92 -1.45
CA GLU A 402 12.13 -21.24 -0.60
C GLU A 402 12.80 -20.40 0.48
N LEU A 403 13.91 -20.88 1.05
CA LEU A 403 14.68 -20.12 2.04
C LEU A 403 15.37 -18.91 1.44
N GLN A 404 15.93 -19.05 0.22
CA GLN A 404 16.51 -17.91 -0.50
C GLN A 404 15.46 -16.83 -0.76
N ARG A 405 14.26 -17.24 -1.20
CA ARG A 405 13.12 -16.32 -1.39
C ARG A 405 12.81 -15.55 -0.10
N LYS A 406 12.66 -16.24 1.03
CA LYS A 406 12.38 -15.64 2.33
C LYS A 406 13.47 -14.66 2.75
N LEU A 407 14.73 -15.01 2.54
CA LEU A 407 15.85 -14.16 2.90
C LEU A 407 15.86 -12.86 2.08
N VAL A 408 15.66 -12.95 0.75
CA VAL A 408 15.59 -11.77 -0.13
C VAL A 408 14.47 -10.84 0.30
N LEU A 409 13.28 -11.38 0.59
CA LEU A 409 12.13 -10.59 1.06
C LEU A 409 12.42 -9.91 2.40
N ALA A 410 12.96 -10.65 3.38
CA ALA A 410 13.31 -10.09 4.68
C ALA A 410 14.32 -8.94 4.59
N VAL A 411 15.27 -9.04 3.65
CA VAL A 411 16.25 -7.98 3.37
C VAL A 411 15.58 -6.72 2.81
N ILE A 412 14.67 -6.87 1.84
CA ILE A 412 13.94 -5.74 1.23
C ILE A 412 13.04 -5.06 2.28
N GLU A 413 12.31 -5.84 3.07
CA GLU A 413 11.45 -5.32 4.14
C GLU A 413 12.28 -4.55 5.19
N TYR A 414 13.45 -5.07 5.58
CA TYR A 414 14.34 -4.40 6.51
C TYR A 414 14.85 -3.06 5.99
N GLU A 415 15.27 -2.99 4.72
CA GLU A 415 15.70 -1.73 4.10
C GLU A 415 14.56 -0.69 4.07
N ASN A 416 13.34 -1.15 3.85
CA ASN A 416 12.16 -0.28 3.82
C ASN A 416 11.77 0.29 5.19
N LEU A 417 12.05 -0.42 6.29
CA LEU A 417 11.82 0.08 7.65
C LEU A 417 12.68 1.31 8.00
N TYR A 418 13.80 1.51 7.30
CA TYR A 418 14.72 2.64 7.52
C TYR A 418 14.51 3.81 6.54
N ARG A 419 13.57 3.70 5.62
CA ARG A 419 13.13 4.82 4.78
C ARG A 419 12.22 5.76 5.58
#